data_244cf4cd680e6c01fc55d275f9731441
#
_entry.id   244cf4cd680e6c01fc55d275f9731441
#
_cell.length_a   1.000
_cell.length_b   1.000
_cell.length_c   1.000
_cell.angle_alpha   90.00
_cell.angle_beta   90.00
_cell.angle_gamma   90.00
#
_symmetry.space_group_name_H-M   'P 1'
#
loop_
_entity.id
_entity.type
_entity.pdbx_description
1 polymer ?
#
loop_
_entity_poly.entity_id
_entity_poly.type
_entity_poly.pdbx_seq_one_letter_code
_entity_poly.pdbx_strand_id
1 'polypeptide(L)'
;MWSAAVVRFIRRRLVLGIIFASSLTYCIVSFWREGSSRKSYQDIPIERKQFVWRTLQETNDTADRILCRNSRQGKEYIVDDRGYICERPDMVKYGCCDTESEHTKRYQCNTCNQHNCCVIYEYCVSCCLDPRRRDMLELVLSKLSAEENVLFRTLTDDYELCLAKCRTSSHSVLHENAYRDPDHKHCFGEEPPGTKKPD
;
A
#
# COMPACT_ATOMS: atom_id res chain seq x y z
N MET A 1 42.03 26.50 -23.92
CA MET A 1 41.59 27.81 -24.52
C MET A 1 40.18 27.74 -25.16
N TRP A 2 39.61 26.59 -25.46
CA TRP A 2 38.28 26.46 -26.10
C TRP A 2 37.11 26.73 -25.16
N SER A 3 37.23 26.46 -23.86
CA SER A 3 36.16 26.61 -22.88
C SER A 3 35.67 28.08 -22.71
N ALA A 4 36.58 29.06 -22.75
CA ALA A 4 36.23 30.46 -22.54
C ALA A 4 35.49 31.08 -23.76
N ALA A 5 35.72 30.56 -24.95
CA ALA A 5 35.03 30.98 -26.16
C ALA A 5 33.60 30.41 -26.20
N VAL A 6 33.43 29.15 -25.80
CA VAL A 6 32.12 28.49 -25.70
C VAL A 6 31.25 29.16 -24.63
N VAL A 7 31.80 29.51 -23.47
CA VAL A 7 31.05 30.20 -22.40
C VAL A 7 30.62 31.62 -22.85
N ARG A 8 31.47 32.34 -23.61
CA ARG A 8 31.09 33.65 -24.20
C ARG A 8 30.01 33.54 -25.27
N PHE A 9 30.02 32.46 -26.07
CA PHE A 9 29.01 32.20 -27.09
C PHE A 9 27.66 31.91 -26.46
N ILE A 10 27.63 31.05 -25.44
CA ILE A 10 26.41 30.66 -24.69
C ILE A 10 25.78 31.87 -23.96
N ARG A 11 26.59 32.82 -23.49
CA ARG A 11 26.08 34.06 -22.83
C ARG A 11 25.41 35.08 -23.76
N ARG A 12 25.42 34.87 -25.06
CA ARG A 12 24.68 35.79 -25.97
C ARG A 12 23.18 35.58 -25.78
N ARG A 13 22.43 36.67 -25.57
CA ARG A 13 20.97 36.65 -25.32
C ARG A 13 20.20 35.85 -26.39
N LEU A 14 20.61 35.91 -27.65
CA LEU A 14 20.01 35.15 -28.76
C LEU A 14 20.22 33.62 -28.58
N VAL A 15 21.41 33.20 -28.19
CA VAL A 15 21.72 31.76 -27.97
C VAL A 15 20.90 31.18 -26.80
N LEU A 16 20.79 31.95 -25.71
CA LEU A 16 19.95 31.57 -24.59
C LEU A 16 18.48 31.49 -25.00
N GLY A 17 17.99 32.42 -25.82
CA GLY A 17 16.63 32.40 -26.37
C GLY A 17 16.36 31.16 -27.23
N ILE A 18 17.30 30.77 -28.07
CA ILE A 18 17.19 29.55 -28.91
C ILE A 18 17.18 28.28 -28.04
N ILE A 19 18.09 28.20 -27.07
CA ILE A 19 18.14 27.06 -26.15
C ILE A 19 16.82 26.94 -25.37
N PHE A 20 16.30 28.06 -24.86
CA PHE A 20 15.02 28.08 -24.14
C PHE A 20 13.85 27.65 -25.04
N ALA A 21 13.77 28.22 -26.26
CA ALA A 21 12.72 27.87 -27.20
C ALA A 21 12.76 26.39 -27.61
N SER A 22 13.96 25.84 -27.88
CA SER A 22 14.12 24.41 -28.19
C SER A 22 13.76 23.49 -27.02
N SER A 23 14.12 23.88 -25.79
CA SER A 23 13.72 23.15 -24.58
C SER A 23 12.20 23.16 -24.40
N LEU A 24 11.58 24.31 -24.64
CA LEU A 24 10.13 24.46 -24.48
C LEU A 24 9.36 23.67 -25.54
N THR A 25 9.81 23.68 -26.79
CA THR A 25 9.24 22.86 -27.86
C THR A 25 9.41 21.37 -27.58
N TYR A 26 10.57 20.96 -27.05
CA TYR A 26 10.79 19.56 -26.63
C TYR A 26 9.82 19.15 -25.53
N CYS A 27 9.63 19.97 -24.49
CA CYS A 27 8.67 19.71 -23.43
C CYS A 27 7.24 19.57 -23.97
N ILE A 28 6.81 20.48 -24.84
CA ILE A 28 5.47 20.44 -25.45
C ILE A 28 5.28 19.16 -26.27
N VAL A 29 6.24 18.81 -27.12
CA VAL A 29 6.18 17.59 -27.95
C VAL A 29 6.20 16.34 -27.08
N SER A 30 7.03 16.33 -26.03
CA SER A 30 7.07 15.21 -25.08
C SER A 30 5.74 15.05 -24.35
N PHE A 31 5.13 16.14 -23.94
CA PHE A 31 3.81 16.13 -23.28
C PHE A 31 2.71 15.59 -24.21
N TRP A 32 2.74 15.96 -25.48
CA TRP A 32 1.78 15.45 -26.47
C TRP A 32 1.99 13.97 -26.78
N ARG A 33 3.25 13.53 -26.89
CA ARG A 33 3.58 12.11 -27.07
C ARG A 33 3.16 11.28 -25.86
N GLU A 34 3.37 11.78 -24.65
CA GLU A 34 3.04 11.10 -23.42
C GLU A 34 1.52 11.04 -23.17
N GLY A 35 0.78 12.10 -23.54
CA GLY A 35 -0.69 12.12 -23.53
C GLY A 35 -1.29 11.10 -24.50
N SER A 36 -0.64 10.82 -25.64
CA SER A 36 -1.04 9.77 -26.57
C SER A 36 -0.68 8.36 -26.07
N SER A 37 0.42 8.24 -25.31
CA SER A 37 0.89 6.97 -24.75
C SER A 37 0.07 6.52 -23.52
N ARG A 38 -0.52 7.46 -22.76
CA ARG A 38 -1.37 7.16 -21.61
C ARG A 38 -2.65 6.39 -22.00
N LYS A 39 -3.18 6.61 -23.21
CA LYS A 39 -4.32 5.83 -23.70
C LYS A 39 -3.99 4.36 -23.95
N SER A 40 -2.73 4.03 -24.24
CA SER A 40 -2.29 2.64 -24.48
C SER A 40 -2.01 1.86 -23.19
N TYR A 41 -1.79 2.56 -22.05
CA TYR A 41 -1.55 1.87 -20.78
C TYR A 41 -2.82 1.37 -20.09
N GLN A 42 -3.99 1.93 -20.45
CA GLN A 42 -5.29 1.49 -19.91
C GLN A 42 -5.82 0.20 -20.55
N ASP A 43 -5.26 -0.20 -21.70
CA ASP A 43 -5.72 -1.37 -22.48
C ASP A 43 -4.86 -2.63 -22.26
N ILE A 44 -3.92 -2.64 -21.31
CA ILE A 44 -3.24 -3.88 -20.94
C ILE A 44 -4.25 -4.71 -20.16
N PRO A 45 -4.71 -5.87 -20.68
CA PRO A 45 -5.59 -6.76 -19.94
C PRO A 45 -4.83 -7.26 -18.71
N ILE A 46 -5.10 -6.64 -17.56
CA ILE A 46 -4.58 -7.16 -16.29
C ILE A 46 -5.32 -8.45 -16.03
N GLU A 47 -4.66 -9.55 -16.31
CA GLU A 47 -5.18 -10.88 -16.01
C GLU A 47 -5.48 -10.95 -14.51
N ARG A 48 -6.77 -11.14 -14.18
CA ARG A 48 -7.18 -11.27 -12.77
C ARG A 48 -6.53 -12.52 -12.20
N LYS A 49 -5.58 -12.34 -11.30
CA LYS A 49 -5.08 -13.46 -10.51
C LYS A 49 -6.20 -13.97 -9.63
N GLN A 50 -6.30 -15.29 -9.52
CA GLN A 50 -7.28 -15.93 -8.65
C GLN A 50 -6.96 -15.56 -7.21
N PHE A 51 -7.92 -14.94 -6.51
CA PHE A 51 -7.78 -14.62 -5.08
C PHE A 51 -7.96 -15.88 -4.26
N VAL A 52 -7.01 -16.17 -3.38
CA VAL A 52 -7.02 -17.36 -2.53
C VAL A 52 -7.12 -16.94 -1.07
N TRP A 53 -8.19 -17.37 -0.41
CA TRP A 53 -8.28 -17.26 1.04
C TRP A 53 -7.37 -18.31 1.67
N ARG A 54 -6.46 -17.88 2.52
CA ARG A 54 -5.63 -18.83 3.24
C ARG A 54 -6.48 -19.58 4.24
N THR A 55 -6.59 -20.86 4.04
CA THR A 55 -7.08 -21.76 5.05
C THR A 55 -5.97 -21.90 6.08
N LEU A 56 -6.27 -21.66 7.35
CA LEU A 56 -5.38 -22.01 8.45
C LEU A 56 -5.30 -23.55 8.54
N GLN A 57 -4.66 -24.16 7.56
CA GLN A 57 -4.08 -25.46 7.84
C GLN A 57 -2.94 -25.18 8.79
N GLU A 58 -3.17 -25.57 10.04
CA GLU A 58 -2.07 -25.93 10.92
C GLU A 58 -1.34 -27.06 10.20
N THR A 59 -0.44 -26.69 9.31
CA THR A 59 0.53 -27.64 8.81
C THR A 59 1.37 -27.99 10.05
N ASN A 60 1.20 -29.20 10.52
CA ASN A 60 2.13 -29.88 11.43
C ASN A 60 3.50 -30.07 10.73
N ASP A 61 3.87 -29.15 9.87
CA ASP A 61 5.18 -29.10 9.26
C ASP A 61 6.16 -28.66 10.33
N THR A 62 7.03 -29.58 10.68
CA THR A 62 8.19 -29.41 11.53
C THR A 62 8.69 -27.98 11.46
N ALA A 63 8.75 -27.30 12.59
CA ALA A 63 8.98 -25.86 12.79
C ALA A 63 10.22 -25.26 12.08
N ASP A 64 10.99 -26.04 11.38
CA ASP A 64 12.32 -25.70 10.88
C ASP A 64 12.38 -25.00 9.53
N ARG A 65 11.26 -24.83 8.79
CA ARG A 65 11.30 -24.25 7.43
C ARG A 65 10.11 -23.38 7.04
N ILE A 66 9.41 -22.78 7.98
CA ILE A 66 8.30 -21.89 7.65
C ILE A 66 8.88 -20.53 7.25
N LEU A 67 8.73 -20.16 5.97
CA LEU A 67 9.03 -18.84 5.47
C LEU A 67 7.77 -17.98 5.53
N CYS A 68 7.81 -16.88 6.30
CA CYS A 68 6.70 -15.95 6.39
C CYS A 68 6.96 -14.69 5.58
N ARG A 69 5.92 -14.17 4.95
CA ARG A 69 5.89 -12.78 4.53
C ARG A 69 5.58 -11.92 5.75
N ASN A 70 6.15 -10.73 5.82
CA ASN A 70 5.89 -9.81 6.94
C ASN A 70 5.75 -8.36 6.49
N SER A 71 5.15 -7.54 7.35
CA SER A 71 5.13 -6.09 7.17
C SER A 71 6.50 -5.51 7.52
N ARG A 72 7.09 -4.72 6.62
CA ARG A 72 8.40 -4.09 6.87
C ARG A 72 8.31 -2.62 7.24
N GLN A 73 7.11 -2.08 7.37
CA GLN A 73 6.88 -0.64 7.48
C GLN A 73 7.05 -0.09 8.90
N GLY A 74 6.70 -0.86 9.92
CA GLY A 74 6.78 -0.42 11.33
C GLY A 74 8.20 -0.37 11.86
N LYS A 75 8.47 0.57 12.76
CA LYS A 75 9.76 0.68 13.44
C LYS A 75 9.87 -0.33 14.57
N GLU A 76 8.78 -0.54 15.31
CA GLU A 76 8.73 -1.31 16.55
C GLU A 76 8.13 -2.70 16.30
N TYR A 77 7.00 -2.75 15.61
CA TYR A 77 6.24 -3.98 15.40
C TYR A 77 6.37 -4.51 13.98
N ILE A 78 6.25 -5.82 13.87
CA ILE A 78 6.14 -6.56 12.63
C ILE A 78 4.90 -7.46 12.73
N VAL A 79 4.17 -7.60 11.64
CA VAL A 79 3.11 -8.60 11.51
C VAL A 79 3.46 -9.58 10.39
N ASP A 80 3.36 -10.86 10.69
CA ASP A 80 3.56 -11.91 9.69
C ASP A 80 2.24 -12.30 9.00
N ASP A 81 2.35 -13.04 7.91
CA ASP A 81 1.19 -13.46 7.11
C ASP A 81 0.32 -14.53 7.79
N ARG A 82 0.71 -15.03 8.96
CA ARG A 82 -0.10 -15.91 9.83
C ARG A 82 -0.93 -15.11 10.84
N GLY A 83 -0.79 -13.78 10.85
CA GLY A 83 -1.49 -12.87 11.75
C GLY A 83 -0.83 -12.66 13.10
N TYR A 84 0.40 -13.18 13.29
CA TYR A 84 1.17 -12.87 14.50
C TYR A 84 1.81 -11.49 14.39
N ILE A 85 1.68 -10.73 15.48
CA ILE A 85 2.39 -9.46 15.67
C ILE A 85 3.43 -9.63 16.75
N CYS A 86 4.63 -9.17 16.52
CA CYS A 86 5.77 -9.23 17.43
C CYS A 86 6.64 -7.97 17.33
N GLU A 87 7.50 -7.79 18.31
CA GLU A 87 8.56 -6.79 18.22
C GLU A 87 9.67 -7.27 17.28
N ARG A 88 10.45 -6.34 16.72
CA ARG A 88 11.53 -6.70 15.79
C ARG A 88 12.55 -7.69 16.34
N PRO A 89 12.96 -7.62 17.63
CA PRO A 89 13.86 -8.62 18.21
C PRO A 89 13.29 -10.04 18.23
N ASP A 90 11.97 -10.17 18.33
CA ASP A 90 11.26 -11.46 18.36
C ASP A 90 10.97 -12.04 16.99
N MET A 91 11.54 -11.46 15.94
CA MET A 91 11.44 -12.01 14.59
C MET A 91 12.50 -13.09 14.37
N VAL A 92 12.05 -14.29 14.00
CA VAL A 92 12.95 -15.40 13.68
C VAL A 92 13.53 -15.25 12.26
N LYS A 93 14.59 -16.04 11.97
CA LYS A 93 15.42 -15.94 10.76
C LYS A 93 14.64 -15.96 9.44
N TYR A 94 13.50 -16.59 9.38
CA TYR A 94 12.69 -16.74 8.17
C TYR A 94 11.56 -15.72 8.04
N GLY A 95 11.60 -14.63 8.79
CA GLY A 95 10.65 -13.54 8.70
C GLY A 95 9.33 -13.76 9.44
N CYS A 96 9.19 -14.85 10.17
CA CYS A 96 8.07 -15.15 11.03
C CYS A 96 8.25 -14.51 12.41
N CYS A 97 7.16 -14.25 13.11
CA CYS A 97 7.21 -13.95 14.54
C CYS A 97 7.48 -15.23 15.34
N ASP A 98 8.31 -15.13 16.38
CA ASP A 98 8.53 -16.20 17.34
C ASP A 98 7.27 -16.40 18.18
N THR A 99 6.65 -17.55 18.04
CA THR A 99 5.38 -17.87 18.75
C THR A 99 5.59 -18.22 20.22
N GLU A 100 6.83 -18.46 20.65
CA GLU A 100 7.17 -18.76 22.04
C GLU A 100 7.46 -17.48 22.84
N SER A 101 7.67 -16.35 22.19
CA SER A 101 7.88 -15.07 22.88
C SER A 101 6.58 -14.59 23.55
N GLU A 102 6.70 -14.12 24.79
CA GLU A 102 5.58 -13.53 25.56
C GLU A 102 5.00 -12.27 24.92
N HIS A 103 5.79 -11.58 24.10
CA HIS A 103 5.40 -10.35 23.40
C HIS A 103 4.69 -10.63 22.07
N THR A 104 4.79 -11.84 21.55
CA THR A 104 4.11 -12.24 20.32
C THR A 104 2.65 -12.55 20.57
N LYS A 105 1.77 -11.92 19.80
CA LYS A 105 0.32 -12.10 19.92
C LYS A 105 -0.29 -12.32 18.55
N ARG A 106 -1.40 -13.05 18.48
CA ARG A 106 -2.09 -13.35 17.23
C ARG A 106 -3.43 -12.63 17.17
N TYR A 107 -3.79 -12.12 16.01
CA TYR A 107 -5.08 -11.47 15.73
C TYR A 107 -5.44 -10.34 16.71
N GLN A 108 -4.47 -9.47 16.99
CA GLN A 108 -4.64 -8.38 17.94
C GLN A 108 -5.54 -7.27 17.41
N CYS A 109 -6.66 -7.03 18.11
CA CYS A 109 -7.65 -5.99 17.79
C CYS A 109 -7.78 -4.90 18.85
N ASN A 110 -6.98 -4.92 19.91
CA ASN A 110 -7.14 -4.01 21.08
C ASN A 110 -7.04 -2.52 20.74
N THR A 111 -6.31 -2.19 19.69
CA THR A 111 -6.12 -0.80 19.24
C THR A 111 -7.12 -0.39 18.17
N CYS A 112 -8.12 -1.23 17.89
CA CYS A 112 -9.09 -1.03 16.83
C CYS A 112 -10.46 -0.68 17.41
N ASN A 113 -11.14 0.27 16.80
CA ASN A 113 -12.48 0.69 17.18
C ASN A 113 -13.57 -0.21 16.54
N GLN A 114 -14.84 0.10 16.81
CA GLN A 114 -16.00 -0.64 16.29
C GLN A 114 -16.12 -0.62 14.75
N HIS A 115 -15.51 0.38 14.10
CA HIS A 115 -15.49 0.52 12.64
C HIS A 115 -14.30 -0.20 12.00
N ASN A 116 -13.57 -1.03 12.73
CA ASN A 116 -12.37 -1.73 12.28
C ASN A 116 -11.26 -0.79 11.82
N CYS A 117 -11.11 0.35 12.49
CA CYS A 117 -10.03 1.31 12.32
C CYS A 117 -9.12 1.27 13.55
N CYS A 118 -7.82 1.15 13.33
CA CYS A 118 -6.82 0.91 14.35
C CYS A 118 -5.81 2.07 14.43
N VAL A 119 -5.19 2.24 15.60
CA VAL A 119 -4.17 3.26 15.87
C VAL A 119 -2.87 2.96 15.12
N ILE A 120 -2.47 1.68 15.10
CA ILE A 120 -1.20 1.21 14.57
C ILE A 120 -1.45 0.30 13.38
N TYR A 121 -0.66 0.46 12.31
CA TYR A 121 -0.77 -0.29 11.07
C TYR A 121 -0.66 -1.81 11.25
N GLU A 122 0.35 -2.26 11.99
CA GLU A 122 0.61 -3.68 12.20
C GLU A 122 -0.52 -4.36 13.00
N TYR A 123 -1.09 -3.65 13.95
CA TYR A 123 -2.28 -4.12 14.68
C TYR A 123 -3.50 -4.19 13.77
N CYS A 124 -3.66 -3.23 12.86
CA CYS A 124 -4.71 -3.28 11.85
C CYS A 124 -4.59 -4.53 10.99
N VAL A 125 -3.39 -4.83 10.47
CA VAL A 125 -3.16 -6.00 9.62
C VAL A 125 -3.39 -7.30 10.41
N SER A 126 -2.87 -7.41 11.64
CA SER A 126 -3.07 -8.58 12.50
C SER A 126 -4.56 -8.84 12.80
N CYS A 127 -5.31 -7.79 13.13
CA CYS A 127 -6.75 -7.85 13.39
C CYS A 127 -7.55 -8.20 12.12
N CYS A 128 -7.17 -7.64 10.98
CA CYS A 128 -7.78 -7.92 9.67
C CYS A 128 -7.67 -9.39 9.29
N LEU A 129 -6.53 -10.03 9.61
CA LEU A 129 -6.26 -11.44 9.29
C LEU A 129 -7.02 -12.43 10.20
N ASP A 130 -7.78 -11.96 11.20
CA ASP A 130 -8.59 -12.83 12.05
C ASP A 130 -9.63 -13.58 11.19
N PRO A 131 -9.67 -14.92 11.20
CA PRO A 131 -10.62 -15.71 10.42
C PRO A 131 -12.08 -15.33 10.64
N ARG A 132 -12.42 -14.80 11.82
CA ARG A 132 -13.76 -14.30 12.15
C ARG A 132 -14.16 -13.06 11.35
N ARG A 133 -13.22 -12.39 10.70
CA ARG A 133 -13.44 -11.20 9.85
C ARG A 133 -13.62 -11.55 8.39
N ARG A 134 -13.50 -12.83 8.01
CA ARG A 134 -13.53 -13.28 6.62
C ARG A 134 -14.79 -12.83 5.88
N ASP A 135 -15.97 -13.04 6.44
CA ASP A 135 -17.24 -12.69 5.79
C ASP A 135 -17.33 -11.20 5.46
N MET A 136 -16.84 -10.36 6.38
CA MET A 136 -16.76 -8.91 6.16
C MET A 136 -15.75 -8.56 5.06
N LEU A 137 -14.58 -9.22 5.03
CA LEU A 137 -13.56 -8.98 4.03
C LEU A 137 -14.00 -9.45 2.64
N GLU A 138 -14.79 -10.52 2.52
CA GLU A 138 -15.41 -10.95 1.27
C GLU A 138 -16.34 -9.88 0.71
N LEU A 139 -17.14 -9.25 1.58
CA LEU A 139 -18.00 -8.12 1.20
C LEU A 139 -17.17 -6.92 0.73
N VAL A 140 -16.10 -6.57 1.46
CA VAL A 140 -15.19 -5.48 1.10
C VAL A 140 -14.53 -5.77 -0.27
N LEU A 141 -14.04 -6.99 -0.48
CA LEU A 141 -13.39 -7.40 -1.72
C LEU A 141 -14.36 -7.33 -2.92
N SER A 142 -15.62 -7.74 -2.73
CA SER A 142 -16.64 -7.67 -3.78
C SER A 142 -16.93 -6.23 -4.20
N LYS A 143 -17.01 -5.29 -3.25
CA LYS A 143 -17.18 -3.84 -3.52
C LYS A 143 -15.98 -3.25 -4.26
N LEU A 144 -14.75 -3.56 -3.79
CA LEU A 144 -13.52 -3.07 -4.40
C LEU A 144 -13.32 -3.58 -5.83
N SER A 145 -13.78 -4.82 -6.12
CA SER A 145 -13.73 -5.35 -7.48
C SER A 145 -14.74 -4.69 -8.42
N ALA A 146 -15.84 -4.15 -7.88
CA ALA A 146 -16.84 -3.42 -8.65
C ALA A 146 -16.39 -1.99 -8.99
N GLU A 147 -15.56 -1.36 -8.16
CA GLU A 147 -15.08 0.03 -8.32
C GLU A 147 -13.92 0.19 -9.33
N GLU A 148 -13.59 -0.85 -10.12
CA GLU A 148 -12.50 -0.83 -11.12
C GLU A 148 -11.11 -0.38 -10.60
N ASN A 149 -10.88 -0.45 -9.30
CA ASN A 149 -9.60 -0.05 -8.71
C ASN A 149 -8.50 -1.07 -9.07
N VAL A 150 -7.58 -0.64 -9.93
CA VAL A 150 -6.48 -1.47 -10.46
C VAL A 150 -5.65 -2.11 -9.36
N LEU A 151 -5.43 -1.40 -8.24
CA LEU A 151 -4.65 -1.90 -7.11
C LEU A 151 -5.24 -3.19 -6.53
N PHE A 152 -6.57 -3.25 -6.37
CA PHE A 152 -7.23 -4.39 -5.76
C PHE A 152 -7.43 -5.57 -6.71
N ARG A 153 -7.31 -5.35 -8.03
CA ARG A 153 -7.34 -6.44 -9.03
C ARG A 153 -6.09 -7.32 -9.02
N THR A 154 -4.99 -6.81 -8.49
CA THR A 154 -3.69 -7.52 -8.45
C THR A 154 -3.48 -8.32 -7.17
N LEU A 155 -4.37 -8.18 -6.19
CA LEU A 155 -4.28 -8.90 -4.92
C LEU A 155 -4.51 -10.39 -5.13
N THR A 156 -3.67 -11.20 -4.50
CA THR A 156 -3.70 -12.66 -4.64
C THR A 156 -4.24 -13.36 -3.41
N ASP A 157 -4.20 -12.73 -2.24
CA ASP A 157 -4.65 -13.35 -0.99
C ASP A 157 -5.08 -12.32 0.08
N ASP A 158 -5.59 -12.84 1.20
CA ASP A 158 -6.07 -12.09 2.35
C ASP A 158 -4.99 -11.24 3.02
N TYR A 159 -3.74 -11.71 3.04
CA TYR A 159 -2.64 -10.93 3.59
C TYR A 159 -2.36 -9.66 2.77
N GLU A 160 -2.29 -9.77 1.46
CA GLU A 160 -2.14 -8.63 0.57
C GLU A 160 -3.34 -7.67 0.67
N LEU A 161 -4.55 -8.21 0.80
CA LEU A 161 -5.75 -7.41 1.01
C LEU A 161 -5.66 -6.61 2.32
N CYS A 162 -5.28 -7.23 3.43
CA CYS A 162 -5.12 -6.58 4.72
C CYS A 162 -3.99 -5.53 4.69
N LEU A 163 -2.85 -5.83 4.06
CA LEU A 163 -1.78 -4.86 3.86
C LEU A 163 -2.25 -3.63 3.08
N ALA A 164 -3.04 -3.82 2.03
CA ALA A 164 -3.54 -2.74 1.19
C ALA A 164 -4.60 -1.90 1.91
N LYS A 165 -5.56 -2.54 2.60
CA LYS A 165 -6.66 -1.86 3.30
C LYS A 165 -6.19 -1.08 4.52
N CYS A 166 -5.27 -1.63 5.31
CA CYS A 166 -4.76 -0.98 6.51
C CYS A 166 -3.85 0.22 6.24
N ARG A 167 -3.42 0.44 4.99
CA ARG A 167 -2.69 1.67 4.64
C ARG A 167 -3.60 2.88 4.82
N THR A 168 -3.02 3.99 5.29
CA THR A 168 -3.72 5.26 5.30
C THR A 168 -4.05 5.68 3.88
N SER A 169 -5.33 5.97 3.63
CA SER A 169 -5.80 6.45 2.33
C SER A 169 -6.10 7.95 2.38
N SER A 170 -6.21 8.58 1.21
CA SER A 170 -6.62 9.98 1.11
C SER A 170 -8.01 10.25 1.69
N HIS A 171 -8.86 9.22 1.76
CA HIS A 171 -10.19 9.32 2.38
C HIS A 171 -10.15 9.45 3.92
N SER A 172 -9.05 9.02 4.57
CA SER A 172 -8.85 9.23 6.00
C SER A 172 -8.36 10.64 6.35
N VAL A 173 -8.00 11.44 5.34
CA VAL A 173 -7.47 12.80 5.49
C VAL A 173 -8.58 13.81 5.20
N LEU A 174 -8.77 14.78 6.10
CA LEU A 174 -9.79 15.81 5.96
C LEU A 174 -9.32 16.96 5.06
N HIS A 175 -8.12 17.47 5.34
CA HIS A 175 -7.43 18.49 4.56
C HIS A 175 -5.92 18.26 4.71
N GLU A 176 -5.12 18.54 3.69
CA GLU A 176 -3.66 18.55 3.69
C GLU A 176 -2.96 17.92 4.92
N ASN A 177 -2.91 16.62 5.03
CA ASN A 177 -2.31 15.85 6.12
C ASN A 177 -3.06 15.83 7.48
N ALA A 178 -4.23 16.46 7.59
CA ALA A 178 -5.07 16.34 8.79
C ALA A 178 -5.96 15.10 8.69
N TYR A 179 -5.80 14.14 9.60
CA TYR A 179 -6.65 12.95 9.66
C TYR A 179 -8.02 13.26 10.27
N ARG A 180 -9.08 12.61 9.78
CA ARG A 180 -10.44 12.71 10.37
C ARG A 180 -10.47 12.15 11.78
N ASP A 181 -9.81 11.03 11.97
CA ASP A 181 -9.52 10.42 13.26
C ASP A 181 -8.01 10.14 13.32
N PRO A 182 -7.22 11.01 13.94
CA PRO A 182 -5.79 10.84 14.03
C PRO A 182 -5.39 9.61 14.86
N ASP A 183 -6.26 9.18 15.77
CA ASP A 183 -6.00 8.04 16.64
C ASP A 183 -6.29 6.70 15.94
N HIS A 184 -7.28 6.65 15.02
CA HIS A 184 -7.69 5.42 14.32
C HIS A 184 -7.65 5.59 12.80
N LYS A 185 -6.47 5.73 12.24
CA LYS A 185 -6.25 6.05 10.82
C LYS A 185 -6.07 4.84 9.89
N HIS A 186 -5.89 3.65 10.46
CA HIS A 186 -5.67 2.40 9.71
C HIS A 186 -6.95 1.56 9.73
N CYS A 187 -7.68 1.52 8.62
CA CYS A 187 -8.99 0.88 8.55
C CYS A 187 -9.01 -0.27 7.53
N PHE A 188 -9.56 -1.41 7.92
CA PHE A 188 -9.78 -2.54 7.02
C PHE A 188 -11.29 -2.83 6.76
N GLY A 189 -12.18 -2.23 7.54
CA GLY A 189 -13.62 -2.33 7.35
C GLY A 189 -14.16 -1.46 6.21
N GLU A 190 -15.48 -1.37 6.16
CA GLU A 190 -16.18 -0.41 5.30
C GLU A 190 -15.92 1.01 5.79
N GLU A 191 -15.95 1.96 4.86
CA GLU A 191 -15.84 3.38 5.22
C GLU A 191 -17.00 3.78 6.14
N PRO A 192 -16.72 4.51 7.24
CA PRO A 192 -17.78 4.96 8.12
C PRO A 192 -18.80 5.82 7.33
N PRO A 193 -20.10 5.67 7.60
CA PRO A 193 -21.15 6.44 6.93
C PRO A 193 -20.94 7.94 7.19
N GLY A 194 -20.63 8.71 6.16
CA GLY A 194 -20.34 10.16 6.23
C GLY A 194 -19.23 10.63 5.31
N THR A 195 -18.52 9.72 4.62
CA THR A 195 -17.44 10.04 3.69
C THR A 195 -17.90 10.18 2.24
N LYS A 196 -19.16 10.68 2.00
CA LYS A 196 -19.53 11.05 0.64
C LYS A 196 -18.62 12.18 0.17
N LYS A 197 -17.94 11.95 -0.94
CA LYS A 197 -17.22 12.95 -1.72
C LYS A 197 -18.17 14.15 -1.90
N PRO A 198 -17.73 15.39 -1.65
CA PRO A 198 -18.42 16.53 -2.22
C PRO A 198 -18.26 16.41 -3.75
N ASP A 199 -19.38 16.42 -4.46
CA ASP A 199 -19.45 16.47 -5.92
C ASP A 199 -18.70 17.69 -6.48
#